data_780d9a7bb27baf2cc6346a34b35c0b87
#
_entry.id   780d9a7bb27baf2cc6346a34b35c0b87
#
_cell.length_a   1.000
_cell.length_b   1.000
_cell.length_c   1.000
_cell.angle_alpha   90.00
_cell.angle_beta   90.00
_cell.angle_gamma   90.00
#
_symmetry.space_group_name_H-M   'P 1'
#
loop_
_entity.id
_entity.type
_entity.pdbx_description
1 polymer ?
#
loop_
_entity_poly.entity_id
_entity_poly.type
_entity_poly.pdbx_seq_one_letter_code
_entity_poly.pdbx_strand_id
1 'polypeptide(L)'
;MDLQDKVFLIDLDGTMYRGGQPIAGAKDFIERLIGDNIPFMFVTNNAMRKHQAAADNLNKITGLNVEGKHFYTSVDTLRFILAEDLTSGKLTKETGKAYVIGMDYLKDEVVDAGFELTQNVDQDPCDVVIVGLDQEVTYPQFIEASIAVQRGAAFYLTNPDVQFPSSRGFVPGAGAIGQVITA
;
A
#
# COMPACT_ATOMS: atom_id res chain seq x y z
N MET A 1 7.35 -32.64 -7.63
CA MET A 1 7.73 -31.34 -8.20
C MET A 1 8.83 -30.79 -7.31
N ASP A 2 10.01 -30.56 -7.87
CA ASP A 2 11.11 -29.98 -7.11
C ASP A 2 10.82 -28.50 -6.87
N LEU A 3 10.83 -28.06 -5.62
CA LEU A 3 10.55 -26.68 -5.22
C LEU A 3 11.82 -25.85 -5.01
N GLN A 4 13.00 -26.48 -5.08
CA GLN A 4 14.29 -25.85 -4.77
C GLN A 4 14.63 -24.68 -5.71
N ASP A 5 14.14 -24.72 -6.95
CA ASP A 5 14.36 -23.65 -7.94
C ASP A 5 13.19 -22.64 -8.01
N LYS A 6 12.33 -22.61 -7.00
CA LYS A 6 11.14 -21.72 -6.98
C LYS A 6 11.28 -20.64 -5.94
N VAL A 7 10.68 -19.49 -6.24
CA VAL A 7 10.42 -18.40 -5.30
C VAL A 7 8.90 -18.26 -5.17
N PHE A 8 8.39 -18.17 -3.95
CA PHE A 8 6.97 -18.03 -3.71
C PHE A 8 6.62 -16.58 -3.38
N LEU A 9 5.74 -15.98 -4.17
CA LEU A 9 5.07 -14.73 -3.86
C LEU A 9 3.67 -15.07 -3.37
N ILE A 10 3.36 -14.67 -2.14
CA ILE A 10 2.20 -15.17 -1.40
C ILE A 10 1.36 -13.98 -0.96
N ASP A 11 0.11 -13.93 -1.43
CA ASP A 11 -0.87 -12.95 -0.96
C ASP A 11 -1.31 -13.24 0.48
N LEU A 12 -1.83 -12.23 1.17
CA LEU A 12 -2.25 -12.32 2.57
C LEU A 12 -3.76 -12.49 2.73
N ASP A 13 -4.53 -11.52 2.26
CA ASP A 13 -5.98 -11.49 2.48
C ASP A 13 -6.71 -12.50 1.58
N GLY A 14 -7.30 -13.53 2.18
CA GLY A 14 -7.93 -14.63 1.44
C GLY A 14 -7.00 -15.80 1.13
N THR A 15 -5.70 -15.67 1.41
CA THR A 15 -4.67 -16.71 1.21
C THR A 15 -4.10 -17.22 2.54
N MET A 16 -3.61 -16.32 3.40
CA MET A 16 -3.09 -16.68 4.71
C MET A 16 -4.15 -16.62 5.81
N TYR A 17 -5.05 -15.65 5.70
CA TYR A 17 -6.16 -15.47 6.63
C TYR A 17 -7.37 -14.84 5.92
N ARG A 18 -8.53 -14.92 6.56
CA ARG A 18 -9.76 -14.23 6.11
C ARG A 18 -10.49 -13.66 7.33
N GLY A 19 -10.73 -12.35 7.34
CA GLY A 19 -11.42 -11.66 8.43
C GLY A 19 -10.78 -11.91 9.81
N GLY A 20 -9.43 -12.01 9.87
CA GLY A 20 -8.69 -12.27 11.11
C GLY A 20 -8.65 -13.76 11.55
N GLN A 21 -9.16 -14.69 10.73
CA GLN A 21 -9.10 -16.14 10.98
C GLN A 21 -8.08 -16.79 10.03
N PRO A 22 -7.17 -17.64 10.51
CA PRO A 22 -6.19 -18.31 9.68
C PRO A 22 -6.86 -19.29 8.70
N ILE A 23 -6.29 -19.42 7.50
CA ILE A 23 -6.74 -20.41 6.52
C ILE A 23 -6.02 -21.74 6.80
N ALA A 24 -6.79 -22.82 6.82
CA ALA A 24 -6.26 -24.15 7.08
C ALA A 24 -5.16 -24.54 6.09
N GLY A 25 -4.03 -25.04 6.60
CA GLY A 25 -2.85 -25.44 5.82
C GLY A 25 -1.93 -24.29 5.41
N ALA A 26 -2.35 -23.02 5.52
CA ALA A 26 -1.50 -21.87 5.15
C ALA A 26 -0.26 -21.79 6.04
N LYS A 27 -0.41 -21.96 7.36
CA LYS A 27 0.72 -22.00 8.29
C LYS A 27 1.69 -23.12 7.95
N ASP A 28 1.20 -24.35 7.81
CA ASP A 28 2.02 -25.53 7.56
C ASP A 28 2.83 -25.39 6.26
N PHE A 29 2.22 -24.73 5.26
CA PHE A 29 2.89 -24.45 4.00
C PHE A 29 4.09 -23.50 4.19
N ILE A 30 3.92 -22.42 4.94
CA ILE A 30 5.02 -21.45 5.23
C ILE A 30 6.11 -22.12 6.07
N GLU A 31 5.73 -22.86 7.12
CA GLU A 31 6.69 -23.60 7.96
C GLU A 31 7.51 -24.60 7.14
N ARG A 32 6.90 -25.23 6.13
CA ARG A 32 7.60 -26.09 5.20
C ARG A 32 8.58 -25.32 4.32
N LEU A 33 8.18 -24.16 3.75
CA LEU A 33 9.09 -23.31 2.96
C LEU A 33 10.33 -22.89 3.78
N ILE A 34 10.09 -22.52 5.04
CA ILE A 34 11.18 -22.16 5.98
C ILE A 34 12.08 -23.39 6.25
N GLY A 35 11.49 -24.53 6.56
CA GLY A 35 12.23 -25.77 6.87
C GLY A 35 13.06 -26.29 5.69
N ASP A 36 12.55 -26.14 4.49
CA ASP A 36 13.21 -26.58 3.24
C ASP A 36 14.15 -25.48 2.66
N ASN A 37 14.30 -24.31 3.33
CA ASN A 37 15.03 -23.12 2.86
C ASN A 37 14.60 -22.63 1.47
N ILE A 38 13.31 -22.71 1.17
CA ILE A 38 12.74 -22.23 -0.08
C ILE A 38 12.40 -20.73 0.07
N PRO A 39 12.90 -19.87 -0.82
CA PRO A 39 12.66 -18.43 -0.72
C PRO A 39 11.19 -18.10 -0.96
N PHE A 40 10.65 -17.21 -0.12
CA PHE A 40 9.30 -16.69 -0.25
C PHE A 40 9.21 -15.23 0.20
N MET A 41 8.17 -14.55 -0.26
CA MET A 41 7.81 -13.20 0.13
C MET A 41 6.30 -13.06 0.18
N PHE A 42 5.80 -12.45 1.22
CA PHE A 42 4.41 -12.01 1.27
C PHE A 42 4.26 -10.73 0.46
N VAL A 43 3.32 -10.73 -0.46
CA VAL A 43 3.01 -9.59 -1.31
C VAL A 43 1.58 -9.16 -1.02
N THR A 44 1.39 -7.90 -0.64
CA THR A 44 0.06 -7.40 -0.29
C THR A 44 -0.19 -6.03 -0.89
N ASN A 45 -1.41 -5.81 -1.36
CA ASN A 45 -1.90 -4.50 -1.80
C ASN A 45 -2.32 -3.59 -0.62
N ASN A 46 -2.18 -4.06 0.62
CA ASN A 46 -2.51 -3.29 1.82
C ASN A 46 -1.38 -2.31 2.19
N ALA A 47 -1.65 -1.02 2.00
CA ALA A 47 -0.75 0.09 2.28
C ALA A 47 -0.89 0.69 3.71
N MET A 48 -1.64 0.02 4.60
CA MET A 48 -1.96 0.60 5.92
C MET A 48 -0.89 0.37 6.98
N ARG A 49 0.06 -0.56 6.77
CA ARG A 49 0.97 -1.03 7.81
C ARG A 49 2.41 -1.11 7.33
N LYS A 50 3.35 -0.71 8.21
CA LYS A 50 4.78 -1.00 8.03
C LYS A 50 5.03 -2.51 8.03
N HIS A 51 6.08 -2.96 7.36
CA HIS A 51 6.41 -4.39 7.17
C HIS A 51 6.41 -5.18 8.48
N GLN A 52 7.04 -4.64 9.54
CA GLN A 52 7.07 -5.33 10.83
C GLN A 52 5.68 -5.45 11.46
N ALA A 53 4.85 -4.41 11.37
CA ALA A 53 3.49 -4.47 11.88
C ALA A 53 2.61 -5.44 11.07
N ALA A 54 2.87 -5.61 9.77
CA ALA A 54 2.21 -6.64 8.96
C ALA A 54 2.65 -8.06 9.38
N ALA A 55 3.95 -8.25 9.64
CA ALA A 55 4.49 -9.51 10.16
C ALA A 55 3.90 -9.86 11.54
N ASP A 56 3.88 -8.90 12.47
CA ASP A 56 3.31 -9.09 13.81
C ASP A 56 1.83 -9.46 13.75
N ASN A 57 1.07 -8.82 12.85
CA ASN A 57 -0.33 -9.16 12.64
C ASN A 57 -0.51 -10.57 12.08
N LEU A 58 0.28 -10.96 11.06
CA LEU A 58 0.24 -12.30 10.50
C LEU A 58 0.61 -13.36 11.55
N ASN A 59 1.69 -13.12 12.31
CA ASN A 59 2.15 -13.99 13.38
C ASN A 59 1.06 -14.18 14.45
N LYS A 60 0.39 -13.08 14.86
CA LYS A 60 -0.72 -13.13 15.82
C LYS A 60 -1.89 -13.98 15.32
N ILE A 61 -2.23 -13.87 14.04
CA ILE A 61 -3.38 -14.60 13.45
C ILE A 61 -3.04 -16.08 13.25
N THR A 62 -1.85 -16.39 12.73
CA THR A 62 -1.51 -17.74 12.25
C THR A 62 -0.67 -18.54 13.22
N GLY A 63 0.00 -17.88 14.19
CA GLY A 63 1.01 -18.50 15.04
C GLY A 63 2.33 -18.79 14.30
N LEU A 64 2.59 -18.12 13.17
CA LEU A 64 3.89 -18.10 12.51
C LEU A 64 4.89 -17.25 13.29
N ASN A 65 6.17 -17.33 12.88
CA ASN A 65 7.23 -16.44 13.36
C ASN A 65 8.03 -15.93 12.16
N VAL A 66 7.44 -14.97 11.43
CA VAL A 66 8.05 -14.30 10.28
C VAL A 66 8.37 -12.86 10.60
N GLU A 67 9.34 -12.28 9.89
CA GLU A 67 9.85 -10.92 10.09
C GLU A 67 9.38 -9.99 8.97
N GLY A 68 9.44 -8.69 9.22
CA GLY A 68 9.07 -7.66 8.23
C GLY A 68 9.82 -7.76 6.89
N LYS A 69 11.05 -8.27 6.89
CA LYS A 69 11.84 -8.49 5.66
C LYS A 69 11.21 -9.45 4.65
N HIS A 70 10.22 -10.26 5.07
CA HIS A 70 9.48 -11.17 4.20
C HIS A 70 8.26 -10.51 3.55
N PHE A 71 8.09 -9.19 3.68
CA PHE A 71 6.91 -8.47 3.20
C PHE A 71 7.29 -7.48 2.10
N TYR A 72 6.44 -7.42 1.08
CA TYR A 72 6.45 -6.41 0.03
C TYR A 72 5.02 -5.86 -0.12
N THR A 73 4.88 -4.55 -0.09
CA THR A 73 3.58 -3.87 -0.08
C THR A 73 3.40 -2.99 -1.31
N SER A 74 2.19 -2.51 -1.55
CA SER A 74 1.94 -1.51 -2.60
C SER A 74 2.69 -0.19 -2.36
N VAL A 75 3.10 0.09 -1.13
CA VAL A 75 3.92 1.28 -0.80
C VAL A 75 5.35 1.13 -1.31
N ASP A 76 5.92 -0.09 -1.26
CA ASP A 76 7.23 -0.37 -1.84
C ASP A 76 7.20 -0.17 -3.36
N THR A 77 6.13 -0.65 -4.00
CA THR A 77 5.90 -0.42 -5.43
C THR A 77 5.77 1.07 -5.74
N LEU A 78 5.03 1.83 -4.93
CA LEU A 78 4.89 3.28 -5.10
C LEU A 78 6.26 3.98 -5.04
N ARG A 79 7.09 3.67 -4.04
CA ARG A 79 8.43 4.24 -3.90
C ARG A 79 9.29 3.96 -5.13
N PHE A 80 9.26 2.72 -5.62
CA PHE A 80 9.99 2.36 -6.82
C PHE A 80 9.50 3.16 -8.05
N ILE A 81 8.18 3.24 -8.26
CA ILE A 81 7.59 3.97 -9.39
C ILE A 81 7.90 5.47 -9.30
N LEU A 82 7.77 6.08 -8.12
CA LEU A 82 8.11 7.52 -7.94
C LEU A 82 9.58 7.79 -8.29
N ALA A 83 10.51 6.94 -7.84
CA ALA A 83 11.93 7.08 -8.15
C ALA A 83 12.21 6.88 -9.66
N GLU A 84 11.55 5.92 -10.29
CA GLU A 84 11.66 5.67 -11.74
C GLU A 84 11.09 6.84 -12.55
N ASP A 85 9.89 7.32 -12.20
CA ASP A 85 9.21 8.41 -12.90
C ASP A 85 9.99 9.75 -12.76
N LEU A 86 10.59 10.01 -11.60
CA LEU A 86 11.51 11.15 -11.40
C LEU A 86 12.79 11.01 -12.25
N THR A 87 13.39 9.83 -12.28
CA THR A 87 14.65 9.59 -13.02
C THR A 87 14.43 9.65 -14.53
N SER A 88 13.30 9.15 -15.01
CA SER A 88 12.94 9.17 -16.45
C SER A 88 12.42 10.53 -16.93
N GLY A 89 12.13 11.47 -16.02
CA GLY A 89 11.52 12.77 -16.33
C GLY A 89 10.01 12.71 -16.61
N LYS A 90 9.36 11.59 -16.36
CA LYS A 90 7.91 11.44 -16.46
C LYS A 90 7.19 12.18 -15.34
N LEU A 91 7.81 12.26 -14.16
CA LEU A 91 7.42 13.11 -13.05
C LEU A 91 8.47 14.21 -12.88
N THR A 92 8.03 15.48 -12.88
CA THR A 92 8.89 16.61 -12.54
C THR A 92 8.63 17.03 -11.10
N LYS A 93 9.69 17.40 -10.40
CA LYS A 93 9.62 17.85 -9.00
C LYS A 93 9.84 19.37 -8.96
N GLU A 94 8.80 20.13 -9.33
CA GLU A 94 8.85 21.59 -9.41
C GLU A 94 8.69 22.25 -8.04
N THR A 95 7.73 21.78 -7.24
CA THR A 95 7.45 22.27 -5.89
C THR A 95 8.12 21.39 -4.82
N GLY A 96 8.40 20.14 -5.13
CA GLY A 96 8.90 19.15 -4.17
C GLY A 96 7.82 18.66 -3.21
N LYS A 97 6.54 18.87 -3.51
CA LYS A 97 5.43 18.63 -2.60
C LYS A 97 4.47 17.55 -3.10
N ALA A 98 3.84 16.89 -2.13
CA ALA A 98 2.82 15.88 -2.35
C ALA A 98 1.58 16.17 -1.51
N TYR A 99 0.40 15.97 -2.10
CA TYR A 99 -0.85 15.85 -1.35
C TYR A 99 -1.16 14.36 -1.15
N VAL A 100 -1.37 13.93 0.10
CA VAL A 100 -1.53 12.50 0.42
C VAL A 100 -2.83 12.25 1.15
N ILE A 101 -3.67 11.39 0.58
CA ILE A 101 -4.79 10.75 1.28
C ILE A 101 -4.36 9.32 1.63
N GLY A 102 -4.25 9.02 2.91
CA GLY A 102 -3.81 7.72 3.40
C GLY A 102 -3.38 7.76 4.86
N MET A 103 -3.17 6.59 5.43
CA MET A 103 -2.68 6.44 6.80
C MET A 103 -1.26 7.00 6.95
N ASP A 104 -0.84 7.26 8.19
CA ASP A 104 0.45 7.88 8.50
C ASP A 104 1.64 7.13 7.90
N TYR A 105 1.57 5.80 7.83
CA TYR A 105 2.62 5.03 7.17
C TYR A 105 2.86 5.46 5.72
N LEU A 106 1.80 5.68 4.93
CA LEU A 106 1.93 6.14 3.55
C LEU A 106 2.54 7.55 3.50
N LYS A 107 2.12 8.43 4.41
CA LYS A 107 2.66 9.79 4.50
C LYS A 107 4.14 9.79 4.84
N ASP A 108 4.56 8.98 5.84
CA ASP A 108 5.96 8.80 6.21
C ASP A 108 6.81 8.37 4.99
N GLU A 109 6.35 7.37 4.24
CA GLU A 109 7.08 6.84 3.09
C GLU A 109 7.17 7.83 1.91
N VAL A 110 6.17 8.71 1.76
CA VAL A 110 6.23 9.80 0.78
C VAL A 110 7.25 10.87 1.19
N VAL A 111 7.33 11.17 2.48
CA VAL A 111 8.38 12.06 3.03
C VAL A 111 9.77 11.43 2.86
N ASP A 112 9.92 10.14 3.14
CA ASP A 112 11.17 9.40 2.94
C ASP A 112 11.57 9.31 1.45
N ALA A 113 10.61 9.37 0.52
CA ALA A 113 10.85 9.52 -0.91
C ALA A 113 11.26 10.96 -1.31
N GLY A 114 11.37 11.87 -0.34
CA GLY A 114 11.89 13.23 -0.50
C GLY A 114 10.86 14.26 -0.91
N PHE A 115 9.57 14.02 -0.68
CA PHE A 115 8.51 15.02 -0.84
C PHE A 115 8.16 15.67 0.49
N GLU A 116 7.83 16.97 0.45
CA GLU A 116 7.15 17.64 1.55
C GLU A 116 5.62 17.47 1.41
N LEU A 117 4.92 17.33 2.54
CA LEU A 117 3.47 17.20 2.50
C LEU A 117 2.80 18.58 2.52
N THR A 118 1.82 18.80 1.63
CA THR A 118 0.92 19.94 1.69
C THR A 118 -0.47 19.53 2.18
N GLN A 119 -1.20 20.47 2.77
CA GLN A 119 -2.59 20.29 3.20
C GLN A 119 -3.54 21.30 2.54
N ASN A 120 -3.03 22.30 1.83
CA ASN A 120 -3.80 23.32 1.14
C ASN A 120 -3.15 23.64 -0.20
N VAL A 121 -3.70 23.11 -1.27
CA VAL A 121 -3.12 23.20 -2.61
C VAL A 121 -3.31 24.57 -3.27
N ASP A 122 -4.14 25.44 -2.71
CA ASP A 122 -4.28 26.83 -3.16
C ASP A 122 -3.11 27.71 -2.69
N GLN A 123 -2.66 27.49 -1.46
CA GLN A 123 -1.56 28.24 -0.87
C GLN A 123 -0.21 27.58 -1.15
N ASP A 124 -0.22 26.25 -1.30
CA ASP A 124 0.96 25.42 -1.35
C ASP A 124 0.77 24.28 -2.38
N PRO A 125 0.93 24.57 -3.68
CA PRO A 125 0.74 23.61 -4.77
C PRO A 125 1.65 22.38 -4.65
N CYS A 126 1.22 21.25 -5.20
CA CYS A 126 1.97 19.99 -5.19
C CYS A 126 2.19 19.44 -6.60
N ASP A 127 3.26 18.64 -6.72
CA ASP A 127 3.61 17.93 -7.97
C ASP A 127 2.83 16.62 -8.12
N VAL A 128 2.45 16.02 -6.98
CA VAL A 128 1.81 14.72 -6.98
C VAL A 128 0.65 14.65 -5.97
N VAL A 129 -0.37 13.89 -6.33
CA VAL A 129 -1.44 13.43 -5.43
C VAL A 129 -1.29 11.92 -5.28
N ILE A 130 -1.13 11.46 -4.04
CA ILE A 130 -0.97 10.04 -3.72
C ILE A 130 -2.14 9.58 -2.86
N VAL A 131 -2.82 8.52 -3.30
CA VAL A 131 -4.00 8.00 -2.63
C VAL A 131 -3.79 6.56 -2.21
N GLY A 132 -3.96 6.32 -0.92
CA GLY A 132 -4.10 5.00 -0.30
C GLY A 132 -5.44 4.87 0.41
N LEU A 133 -5.61 3.76 1.13
CA LEU A 133 -6.76 3.59 1.99
C LEU A 133 -6.63 4.53 3.21
N ASP A 134 -7.65 5.36 3.39
CA ASP A 134 -7.85 6.19 4.57
C ASP A 134 -9.28 6.02 5.04
N GLN A 135 -9.46 5.46 6.24
CA GLN A 135 -10.80 5.21 6.81
C GLN A 135 -11.42 6.45 7.46
N GLU A 136 -10.64 7.53 7.57
CA GLU A 136 -11.06 8.80 8.18
C GLU A 136 -11.08 9.95 7.16
N VAL A 137 -10.97 9.62 5.86
CA VAL A 137 -10.95 10.61 4.78
C VAL A 137 -12.19 11.50 4.83
N THR A 138 -11.99 12.79 4.66
CA THR A 138 -13.02 13.82 4.73
C THR A 138 -13.31 14.45 3.37
N TYR A 139 -14.50 15.03 3.21
CA TYR A 139 -14.87 15.73 2.00
C TYR A 139 -13.90 16.89 1.63
N PRO A 140 -13.41 17.72 2.59
CA PRO A 140 -12.38 18.71 2.28
C PRO A 140 -11.11 18.10 1.66
N GLN A 141 -10.67 16.93 2.11
CA GLN A 141 -9.50 16.26 1.49
C GLN A 141 -9.77 15.81 0.05
N PHE A 142 -11.00 15.39 -0.27
CA PHE A 142 -11.39 15.13 -1.65
C PHE A 142 -11.31 16.38 -2.53
N ILE A 143 -11.76 17.54 -2.01
CA ILE A 143 -11.67 18.83 -2.73
C ILE A 143 -10.22 19.15 -3.04
N GLU A 144 -9.34 19.16 -2.05
CA GLU A 144 -7.92 19.47 -2.24
C GLU A 144 -7.25 18.54 -3.26
N ALA A 145 -7.44 17.24 -3.12
CA ALA A 145 -6.86 16.26 -4.03
C ALA A 145 -7.38 16.43 -5.48
N SER A 146 -8.71 16.61 -5.63
CA SER A 146 -9.31 16.80 -6.96
C SER A 146 -8.84 18.07 -7.63
N ILE A 147 -8.72 19.19 -6.89
CA ILE A 147 -8.21 20.45 -7.41
C ILE A 147 -6.74 20.30 -7.83
N ALA A 148 -5.92 19.63 -7.04
CA ALA A 148 -4.52 19.39 -7.39
C ALA A 148 -4.38 18.60 -8.69
N VAL A 149 -5.15 17.52 -8.86
CA VAL A 149 -5.16 16.72 -10.10
C VAL A 149 -5.63 17.54 -11.29
N GLN A 150 -6.69 18.34 -11.16
CA GLN A 150 -7.18 19.22 -12.22
C GLN A 150 -6.15 20.28 -12.62
N ARG A 151 -5.25 20.68 -11.72
CA ARG A 151 -4.15 21.61 -11.97
C ARG A 151 -2.91 20.96 -12.56
N GLY A 152 -2.95 19.63 -12.77
CA GLY A 152 -1.87 18.90 -13.44
C GLY A 152 -0.93 18.13 -12.50
N ALA A 153 -1.21 18.05 -11.20
CA ALA A 153 -0.47 17.17 -10.31
C ALA A 153 -0.60 15.70 -10.77
N ALA A 154 0.51 14.99 -10.79
CA ALA A 154 0.51 13.56 -11.15
C ALA A 154 -0.27 12.75 -10.10
N PHE A 155 -1.09 11.79 -10.55
CA PHE A 155 -1.93 11.00 -9.68
C PHE A 155 -1.42 9.57 -9.53
N TYR A 156 -1.21 9.13 -8.28
CA TYR A 156 -0.82 7.77 -7.93
C TYR A 156 -1.81 7.14 -6.96
N LEU A 157 -2.24 5.93 -7.27
CA LEU A 157 -3.16 5.15 -6.46
C LEU A 157 -2.47 3.86 -6.01
N THR A 158 -2.37 3.62 -4.70
CA THR A 158 -1.67 2.46 -4.15
C THR A 158 -2.37 1.13 -4.41
N ASN A 159 -3.71 1.18 -4.62
CA ASN A 159 -4.53 0.00 -4.81
C ASN A 159 -5.83 0.37 -5.54
N PRO A 160 -6.15 -0.24 -6.70
CA PRO A 160 -7.36 0.04 -7.47
C PRO A 160 -8.63 -0.60 -6.90
N ASP A 161 -8.56 -1.40 -5.84
CA ASP A 161 -9.72 -2.11 -5.29
C ASP A 161 -10.76 -1.12 -4.77
N VAL A 162 -11.95 -1.18 -5.36
CA VAL A 162 -13.08 -0.31 -5.01
C VAL A 162 -13.64 -0.68 -3.64
N GLN A 163 -13.52 -1.94 -3.25
CA GLN A 163 -14.02 -2.44 -1.95
C GLN A 163 -13.13 -3.57 -1.44
N PHE A 164 -13.15 -3.78 -0.12
CA PHE A 164 -12.49 -4.91 0.52
C PHE A 164 -13.37 -5.55 1.59
N PRO A 165 -13.19 -6.85 1.91
CA PRO A 165 -14.00 -7.54 2.91
C PRO A 165 -13.65 -7.11 4.33
N SER A 166 -14.68 -6.87 5.15
CA SER A 166 -14.58 -6.64 6.59
C SER A 166 -15.50 -7.59 7.36
N SER A 167 -15.44 -7.59 8.70
CA SER A 167 -16.36 -8.36 9.53
C SER A 167 -17.83 -7.92 9.40
N ARG A 168 -18.08 -6.72 8.85
CA ARG A 168 -19.42 -6.13 8.65
C ARG A 168 -19.93 -6.27 7.21
N GLY A 169 -19.13 -6.85 6.29
CA GLY A 169 -19.41 -6.90 4.86
C GLY A 169 -18.34 -6.14 4.06
N PHE A 170 -18.62 -5.88 2.78
CA PHE A 170 -17.71 -5.11 1.94
C PHE A 170 -17.77 -3.62 2.29
N VAL A 171 -16.59 -3.02 2.40
CA VAL A 171 -16.41 -1.59 2.70
C VAL A 171 -15.56 -0.92 1.62
N PRO A 172 -15.66 0.42 1.42
CA PRO A 172 -14.90 1.12 0.39
C PRO A 172 -13.38 0.92 0.56
N GLY A 173 -12.70 0.63 -0.54
CA GLY A 173 -11.25 0.54 -0.65
C GLY A 173 -10.60 1.82 -1.17
N ALA A 174 -9.28 1.81 -1.31
CA ALA A 174 -8.52 2.94 -1.86
C ALA A 174 -8.98 3.31 -3.29
N GLY A 175 -9.37 2.32 -4.09
CA GLY A 175 -9.92 2.55 -5.43
C GLY A 175 -11.20 3.37 -5.45
N ALA A 176 -12.08 3.23 -4.44
CA ALA A 176 -13.27 4.08 -4.31
C ALA A 176 -12.89 5.53 -4.02
N ILE A 177 -11.91 5.75 -3.14
CA ILE A 177 -11.35 7.09 -2.85
C ILE A 177 -10.75 7.69 -4.13
N GLY A 178 -9.95 6.92 -4.86
CA GLY A 178 -9.36 7.35 -6.12
C GLY A 178 -10.39 7.75 -7.18
N GLN A 179 -11.48 6.99 -7.30
CA GLN A 179 -12.57 7.30 -8.24
C GLN A 179 -13.26 8.64 -7.94
N VAL A 180 -13.45 8.98 -6.66
CA VAL A 180 -14.04 10.29 -6.29
C VAL A 180 -13.16 11.45 -6.75
N ILE A 181 -11.84 11.28 -6.71
CA ILE A 181 -10.86 12.33 -7.06
C ILE A 181 -10.73 12.51 -8.57
N THR A 182 -10.85 11.43 -9.33
CA THR A 182 -10.61 11.41 -10.78
C THR A 182 -11.89 11.44 -11.64
N ALA A 183 -13.06 11.59 -11.01
CA ALA A 183 -14.37 11.60 -11.67
C ALA A 183 -14.63 12.89 -12.48
#